data_4ae0ce7dc83665f9eda25cd3a2189525
#
_entry.id   4ae0ce7dc83665f9eda25cd3a2189525
#
_cell.length_a   1.000
_cell.length_b   1.000
_cell.length_c   1.000
_cell.angle_alpha   90.00
_cell.angle_beta   90.00
_cell.angle_gamma   90.00
#
_symmetry.space_group_name_H-M   'P 1'
#
loop_
_entity.id
_entity.type
_entity.pdbx_description
1 polymer ?
#
loop_
_entity_poly.entity_id
_entity_poly.type
_entity_poly.pdbx_seq_one_letter_code
_entity_poly.pdbx_strand_id
1 'polypeptide(L)'
;MDVILGLIISTIIFITGVIRNIDTVLSLFMVLCIFFIIAIKRGVSIRDGFRYLIEGGKESLGVLKIFILIGAIVSLWMISGTVPSIVYYGINLIHPSFFAVSAFILSAFISMLLGTSFGTIGTVGISLIVMARAGGGNTLIIAGAILSGAYLGDRASPMSSSANLVASITNTNLYDNIKRMTKTSLMPLILSLGLYLILSLFMPVNYSNSDILSQLTETFNINIIALLPALIIIVLSFFKIEVKISMFISMTVAAIISFIFQHATCSEIIKTAIFGFQLPIDNPLYSIIKGGGIISMIKLAFIXXXXLYSISLFSTYRNISRG
;
A
#
# COMPACT_ATOMS: atom_id res chain seq x y z
N MET A 1 -15.03 19.33 26.12
CA MET A 1 -14.60 18.20 26.97
C MET A 1 -14.95 16.85 26.34
N ASP A 2 -16.17 16.64 25.88
CA ASP A 2 -16.67 15.37 25.32
C ASP A 2 -15.86 14.85 24.12
N VAL A 3 -15.37 15.75 23.22
CA VAL A 3 -14.58 15.37 22.05
C VAL A 3 -13.20 14.83 22.47
N ILE A 4 -12.58 15.48 23.48
CA ILE A 4 -11.30 15.01 24.01
C ILE A 4 -11.48 13.65 24.67
N LEU A 5 -12.54 13.48 25.44
CA LEU A 5 -12.88 12.19 26.05
C LEU A 5 -13.15 11.13 24.96
N GLY A 6 -13.88 11.50 23.91
CA GLY A 6 -14.13 10.64 22.75
C GLY A 6 -12.84 10.19 22.07
N LEU A 7 -11.88 11.11 21.85
CA LEU A 7 -10.58 10.80 21.27
C LEU A 7 -9.78 9.83 22.16
N ILE A 8 -9.77 10.07 23.48
CA ILE A 8 -9.06 9.20 24.45
C ILE A 8 -9.68 7.78 24.41
N ILE A 9 -11.01 7.68 24.49
CA ILE A 9 -11.71 6.38 24.46
C ILE A 9 -11.43 5.66 23.13
N SER A 10 -11.50 6.38 22.01
CA SER A 10 -11.24 5.83 20.68
C SER A 10 -9.81 5.30 20.55
N THR A 11 -8.83 6.02 21.10
CA THR A 11 -7.43 5.59 21.12
C THR A 11 -7.27 4.31 21.94
N ILE A 12 -7.92 4.25 23.12
CA ILE A 12 -7.88 3.06 23.99
C ILE A 12 -8.51 1.85 23.27
N ILE A 13 -9.67 2.04 22.63
CA ILE A 13 -10.36 0.98 21.86
C ILE A 13 -9.43 0.45 20.77
N PHE A 14 -8.79 1.35 20.02
CA PHE A 14 -7.91 0.97 18.90
C PHE A 14 -6.69 0.19 19.40
N ILE A 15 -6.02 0.70 20.45
CA ILE A 15 -4.83 0.05 21.03
C ILE A 15 -5.22 -1.32 21.62
N THR A 16 -6.33 -1.39 22.36
CA THR A 16 -6.83 -2.66 22.94
C THR A 16 -7.21 -3.65 21.85
N GLY A 17 -7.83 -3.16 20.77
CA GLY A 17 -8.18 -3.95 19.60
C GLY A 17 -6.95 -4.60 18.97
N VAL A 18 -5.89 -3.83 18.75
CA VAL A 18 -4.61 -4.32 18.21
C VAL A 18 -3.98 -5.37 19.12
N ILE A 19 -3.90 -5.09 20.44
CA ILE A 19 -3.29 -6.01 21.42
C ILE A 19 -4.09 -7.33 21.51
N ARG A 20 -5.43 -7.26 21.42
CA ARG A 20 -6.31 -8.43 21.52
C ARG A 20 -6.56 -9.12 20.17
N ASN A 21 -5.93 -8.67 19.09
CA ASN A 21 -6.15 -9.17 17.72
C ASN A 21 -7.63 -9.09 17.29
N ILE A 22 -8.36 -8.08 17.81
CA ILE A 22 -9.74 -7.82 17.38
C ILE A 22 -9.70 -7.22 15.98
N ASP A 23 -10.67 -7.61 15.15
CA ASP A 23 -10.73 -7.10 13.77
C ASP A 23 -10.76 -5.55 13.78
N THR A 24 -9.85 -4.95 13.01
CA THR A 24 -9.72 -3.49 12.88
C THR A 24 -11.02 -2.83 12.43
N VAL A 25 -11.81 -3.50 11.58
CA VAL A 25 -13.12 -3.00 11.12
C VAL A 25 -14.04 -2.78 12.32
N LEU A 26 -14.10 -3.76 13.24
CA LEU A 26 -14.95 -3.67 14.44
C LEU A 26 -14.48 -2.52 15.35
N SER A 27 -13.17 -2.39 15.56
CA SER A 27 -12.61 -1.29 16.40
C SER A 27 -12.98 0.09 15.81
N LEU A 28 -12.84 0.25 14.49
CA LEU A 28 -13.20 1.51 13.81
C LEU A 28 -14.70 1.76 13.81
N PHE A 29 -15.51 0.72 13.70
CA PHE A 29 -16.97 0.84 13.80
C PHE A 29 -17.39 1.34 15.19
N MET A 30 -16.77 0.82 16.26
CA MET A 30 -17.02 1.30 17.63
C MET A 30 -16.62 2.79 17.77
N VAL A 31 -15.49 3.19 17.19
CA VAL A 31 -15.04 4.60 17.15
C VAL A 31 -16.07 5.46 16.42
N LEU A 32 -16.57 5.00 15.28
CA LEU A 32 -17.61 5.71 14.51
C LEU A 32 -18.87 5.92 15.36
N CYS A 33 -19.33 4.87 16.06
CA CYS A 33 -20.51 4.96 16.95
C CYS A 33 -20.31 6.01 18.06
N ILE A 34 -19.13 6.05 18.68
CA ILE A 34 -18.79 7.04 19.73
C ILE A 34 -18.93 8.46 19.17
N PHE A 35 -18.30 8.75 18.02
CA PHE A 35 -18.39 10.10 17.44
C PHE A 35 -19.78 10.43 16.96
N PHE A 36 -20.57 9.46 16.48
CA PHE A 36 -21.96 9.65 16.10
C PHE A 36 -22.82 10.04 17.33
N ILE A 37 -22.64 9.34 18.45
CA ILE A 37 -23.33 9.65 19.72
C ILE A 37 -22.96 11.07 20.21
N ILE A 38 -21.67 11.42 20.15
CA ILE A 38 -21.19 12.75 20.53
C ILE A 38 -21.83 13.83 19.65
N ALA A 39 -21.94 13.59 18.34
CA ALA A 39 -22.57 14.53 17.38
C ALA A 39 -24.05 14.76 17.76
N ILE A 40 -24.81 13.70 18.04
CA ILE A 40 -26.22 13.78 18.44
C ILE A 40 -26.35 14.56 19.76
N LYS A 41 -25.54 14.24 20.77
CA LYS A 41 -25.54 14.96 22.08
C LYS A 41 -25.31 16.47 21.92
N ARG A 42 -24.67 16.87 20.83
CA ARG A 42 -24.34 18.27 20.55
C ARG A 42 -25.32 18.94 19.59
N GLY A 43 -26.48 18.32 19.35
CA GLY A 43 -27.57 18.92 18.60
C GLY A 43 -27.62 18.61 17.12
N VAL A 44 -26.72 17.74 16.61
CA VAL A 44 -26.82 17.27 15.23
C VAL A 44 -28.01 16.32 15.13
N SER A 45 -28.95 16.59 14.20
CA SER A 45 -30.08 15.68 14.01
C SER A 45 -29.58 14.33 13.47
N ILE A 46 -30.28 13.25 13.78
CA ILE A 46 -29.96 11.91 13.29
C ILE A 46 -29.87 11.92 11.76
N ARG A 47 -30.81 12.62 11.09
CA ARG A 47 -30.86 12.74 9.63
C ARG A 47 -29.61 13.43 9.07
N ASP A 48 -29.17 14.51 9.69
CA ASP A 48 -27.94 15.23 9.27
C ASP A 48 -26.69 14.39 9.55
N GLY A 49 -26.67 13.67 10.68
CA GLY A 49 -25.60 12.74 11.00
C GLY A 49 -25.41 11.72 9.88
N PHE A 50 -26.47 11.07 9.42
CA PHE A 50 -26.42 10.13 8.29
C PHE A 50 -26.01 10.82 6.99
N ARG A 51 -26.47 12.05 6.73
CA ARG A 51 -26.05 12.80 5.54
C ARG A 51 -24.53 13.04 5.55
N TYR A 52 -23.96 13.44 6.68
CA TYR A 52 -22.52 13.65 6.82
C TYR A 52 -21.71 12.36 6.63
N LEU A 53 -22.25 11.22 7.11
CA LEU A 53 -21.63 9.91 6.84
C LEU A 53 -21.58 9.64 5.32
N ILE A 54 -22.69 9.86 4.62
CA ILE A 54 -22.76 9.63 3.16
C ILE A 54 -21.79 10.57 2.41
N GLU A 55 -21.70 11.83 2.82
CA GLU A 55 -20.77 12.81 2.21
C GLU A 55 -19.31 12.38 2.44
N GLY A 56 -18.94 11.99 3.66
CA GLY A 56 -17.61 11.44 3.96
C GLY A 56 -17.31 10.18 3.16
N GLY A 57 -18.31 9.33 2.96
CA GLY A 57 -18.21 8.13 2.13
C GLY A 57 -17.88 8.43 0.67
N LYS A 58 -18.44 9.49 0.11
CA LYS A 58 -18.18 9.91 -1.28
C LYS A 58 -16.71 10.29 -1.48
N GLU A 59 -16.09 10.92 -0.49
CA GLU A 59 -14.67 11.27 -0.55
C GLU A 59 -13.78 10.03 -0.56
N SER A 60 -14.23 8.92 0.05
CA SER A 60 -13.48 7.66 0.09
C SER A 60 -13.44 6.94 -1.27
N LEU A 61 -14.34 7.26 -2.21
CA LEU A 61 -14.42 6.59 -3.52
C LEU A 61 -13.09 6.67 -4.30
N GLY A 62 -12.37 7.77 -4.15
CA GLY A 62 -11.04 7.94 -4.77
C GLY A 62 -10.04 6.88 -4.30
N VAL A 63 -10.02 6.63 -3.00
CA VAL A 63 -9.14 5.63 -2.36
C VAL A 63 -9.61 4.21 -2.69
N LEU A 64 -10.91 3.96 -2.70
CA LEU A 64 -11.50 2.65 -3.06
C LEU A 64 -11.09 2.22 -4.47
N LYS A 65 -11.11 3.14 -5.44
CA LYS A 65 -10.65 2.87 -6.81
C LYS A 65 -9.19 2.41 -6.83
N ILE A 66 -8.32 3.06 -6.03
CA ILE A 66 -6.90 2.67 -5.93
C ILE A 66 -6.77 1.27 -5.31
N PHE A 67 -7.53 0.94 -4.26
CA PHE A 67 -7.50 -0.38 -3.63
C PHE A 67 -7.92 -1.49 -4.61
N ILE A 68 -8.96 -1.26 -5.42
CA ILE A 68 -9.41 -2.20 -6.46
C ILE A 68 -8.25 -2.45 -7.46
N LEU A 69 -7.61 -1.37 -7.92
CA LEU A 69 -6.46 -1.48 -8.84
C LEU A 69 -5.29 -2.22 -8.19
N ILE A 70 -4.97 -1.95 -6.90
CA ILE A 70 -3.91 -2.65 -6.17
C ILE A 70 -4.22 -4.16 -6.07
N GLY A 71 -5.46 -4.50 -5.73
CA GLY A 71 -5.87 -5.90 -5.65
C GLY A 71 -5.65 -6.65 -6.96
N ALA A 72 -6.11 -6.05 -8.05
CA ALA A 72 -5.99 -6.63 -9.39
C ALA A 72 -4.53 -6.69 -9.87
N ILE A 73 -3.76 -5.60 -9.69
CA ILE A 73 -2.37 -5.55 -10.19
C ILE A 73 -1.48 -6.56 -9.46
N VAL A 74 -1.62 -6.69 -8.15
CA VAL A 74 -0.83 -7.65 -7.34
C VAL A 74 -1.03 -9.07 -7.84
N SER A 75 -2.29 -9.48 -8.04
CA SER A 75 -2.61 -10.84 -8.49
C SER A 75 -2.20 -11.07 -9.95
N LEU A 76 -2.40 -10.07 -10.84
CA LEU A 76 -2.01 -10.17 -12.24
C LEU A 76 -0.48 -10.20 -12.39
N TRP A 77 0.27 -9.47 -11.56
CA TRP A 77 1.73 -9.53 -11.54
C TRP A 77 2.24 -10.87 -11.01
N MET A 78 1.47 -11.56 -10.16
CA MET A 78 1.84 -12.91 -9.71
C MET A 78 1.62 -13.93 -10.83
N ILE A 79 0.42 -13.98 -11.44
CA ILE A 79 0.12 -14.96 -12.49
C ILE A 79 0.95 -14.72 -13.77
N SER A 80 1.34 -13.48 -14.08
CA SER A 80 2.17 -13.16 -15.25
C SER A 80 3.65 -13.53 -15.06
N GLY A 81 4.04 -13.91 -13.82
CA GLY A 81 5.45 -14.14 -13.52
C GLY A 81 6.22 -12.85 -13.25
N THR A 82 5.57 -11.68 -13.22
CA THR A 82 6.23 -10.38 -12.95
C THR A 82 6.85 -10.36 -11.55
N VAL A 83 6.06 -10.67 -10.50
CA VAL A 83 6.59 -10.75 -9.12
C VAL A 83 7.65 -11.86 -9.02
N PRO A 84 7.39 -13.10 -9.50
CA PRO A 84 8.44 -14.14 -9.51
C PRO A 84 9.74 -13.69 -10.20
N SER A 85 9.66 -13.02 -11.34
CA SER A 85 10.86 -12.52 -12.05
C SER A 85 11.58 -11.42 -11.27
N ILE A 86 10.86 -10.48 -10.66
CA ILE A 86 11.45 -9.46 -9.78
C ILE A 86 12.18 -10.14 -8.60
N VAL A 87 11.56 -11.16 -8.01
CA VAL A 87 12.16 -11.93 -6.90
C VAL A 87 13.43 -12.64 -7.38
N TYR A 88 13.36 -13.34 -8.52
CA TYR A 88 14.48 -14.11 -9.10
C TYR A 88 15.70 -13.21 -9.36
N TYR A 89 15.50 -12.10 -10.11
CA TYR A 89 16.59 -11.17 -10.42
C TYR A 89 17.02 -10.36 -9.20
N GLY A 90 16.08 -10.00 -8.33
CA GLY A 90 16.33 -9.21 -7.12
C GLY A 90 17.18 -9.94 -6.08
N ILE A 91 16.97 -11.26 -5.90
CA ILE A 91 17.79 -12.09 -4.99
C ILE A 91 19.26 -12.07 -5.44
N ASN A 92 19.49 -12.06 -6.76
CA ASN A 92 20.86 -12.03 -7.31
C ASN A 92 21.49 -10.62 -7.23
N LEU A 93 20.68 -9.56 -7.14
CA LEU A 93 21.15 -8.17 -7.22
C LEU A 93 21.34 -7.54 -5.83
N ILE A 94 20.46 -7.85 -4.86
CA ILE A 94 20.46 -7.22 -3.54
C ILE A 94 21.24 -8.11 -2.55
N HIS A 95 22.32 -7.57 -1.99
CA HIS A 95 23.09 -8.28 -0.98
C HIS A 95 22.22 -8.54 0.27
N PRO A 96 22.15 -9.80 0.73
CA PRO A 96 21.28 -10.17 1.87
C PRO A 96 21.44 -9.33 3.14
N SER A 97 22.69 -8.95 3.48
CA SER A 97 22.98 -8.14 4.68
C SER A 97 22.50 -6.68 4.58
N PHE A 98 22.10 -6.22 3.40
CA PHE A 98 21.62 -4.85 3.18
C PHE A 98 20.15 -4.83 2.72
N PHE A 99 19.42 -5.93 2.90
CA PHE A 99 18.09 -6.09 2.31
C PHE A 99 17.08 -5.05 2.85
N ALA A 100 17.00 -4.83 4.18
CA ALA A 100 16.01 -3.89 4.75
C ALA A 100 16.30 -2.44 4.33
N VAL A 101 17.57 -2.02 4.32
CA VAL A 101 17.92 -0.65 3.86
C VAL A 101 17.70 -0.51 2.35
N SER A 102 17.97 -1.56 1.56
CA SER A 102 17.66 -1.56 0.11
C SER A 102 16.15 -1.44 -0.13
N ALA A 103 15.34 -2.16 0.63
CA ALA A 103 13.88 -2.09 0.55
C ALA A 103 13.38 -0.67 0.85
N PHE A 104 13.95 -0.02 1.87
CA PHE A 104 13.65 1.38 2.21
C PHE A 104 14.01 2.32 1.05
N ILE A 105 15.24 2.23 0.53
CA ILE A 105 15.75 3.11 -0.55
C ILE A 105 14.93 2.92 -1.83
N LEU A 106 14.69 1.66 -2.24
CA LEU A 106 13.92 1.35 -3.44
C LEU A 106 12.49 1.87 -3.33
N SER A 107 11.85 1.66 -2.18
CA SER A 107 10.49 2.15 -1.93
C SER A 107 10.45 3.68 -1.94
N ALA A 108 11.43 4.35 -1.34
CA ALA A 108 11.54 5.82 -1.35
C ALA A 108 11.71 6.36 -2.78
N PHE A 109 12.61 5.75 -3.55
CA PHE A 109 12.87 6.13 -4.94
C PHE A 109 11.62 5.97 -5.81
N ILE A 110 11.00 4.79 -5.77
CA ILE A 110 9.79 4.50 -6.57
C ILE A 110 8.63 5.41 -6.12
N SER A 111 8.48 5.64 -4.81
CA SER A 111 7.43 6.52 -4.29
C SER A 111 7.63 7.98 -4.77
N MET A 112 8.86 8.45 -4.84
CA MET A 112 9.16 9.80 -5.39
C MET A 112 8.73 9.91 -6.86
N LEU A 113 8.91 8.84 -7.64
CA LEU A 113 8.48 8.79 -9.04
C LEU A 113 6.94 8.74 -9.16
N LEU A 114 6.29 7.84 -8.42
CA LEU A 114 4.84 7.61 -8.47
C LEU A 114 4.03 8.72 -7.78
N GLY A 115 4.60 9.36 -6.76
CA GLY A 115 3.90 10.35 -5.94
C GLY A 115 2.80 9.75 -5.05
N THR A 116 2.89 8.46 -4.73
CA THR A 116 1.87 7.80 -3.91
C THR A 116 2.45 6.63 -3.11
N SER A 117 2.14 6.60 -1.81
CA SER A 117 2.52 5.50 -0.94
C SER A 117 1.77 4.20 -1.31
N PHE A 118 0.47 4.29 -1.57
CA PHE A 118 -0.35 3.12 -1.92
C PHE A 118 0.12 2.47 -3.23
N GLY A 119 0.42 3.28 -4.25
CA GLY A 119 0.95 2.79 -5.52
C GLY A 119 2.27 2.06 -5.36
N THR A 120 3.17 2.61 -4.54
CA THR A 120 4.49 2.01 -4.25
C THR A 120 4.34 0.68 -3.49
N ILE A 121 3.52 0.67 -2.43
CA ILE A 121 3.30 -0.53 -1.60
C ILE A 121 2.67 -1.65 -2.45
N GLY A 122 1.66 -1.31 -3.25
CA GLY A 122 0.93 -2.28 -4.09
C GLY A 122 1.70 -2.78 -5.32
N THR A 123 2.85 -2.19 -5.61
CA THR A 123 3.70 -2.60 -6.73
C THR A 123 5.03 -3.17 -6.21
N VAL A 124 6.05 -2.35 -6.12
CA VAL A 124 7.40 -2.77 -5.68
C VAL A 124 7.38 -3.35 -4.26
N GLY A 125 6.54 -2.79 -3.37
CA GLY A 125 6.44 -3.24 -1.98
C GLY A 125 6.08 -4.73 -1.86
N ILE A 126 5.14 -5.20 -2.68
CA ILE A 126 4.73 -6.62 -2.68
C ILE A 126 5.91 -7.52 -3.09
N SER A 127 6.65 -7.13 -4.14
CA SER A 127 7.82 -7.91 -4.61
C SER A 127 8.88 -8.00 -3.51
N LEU A 128 9.16 -6.90 -2.81
CA LEU A 128 10.12 -6.88 -1.70
C LEU A 128 9.66 -7.75 -0.52
N ILE A 129 8.36 -7.80 -0.20
CA ILE A 129 7.82 -8.69 0.84
C ILE A 129 7.97 -10.16 0.44
N VAL A 130 7.70 -10.49 -0.83
CA VAL A 130 7.87 -11.85 -1.36
C VAL A 130 9.36 -12.26 -1.27
N MET A 131 10.29 -11.36 -1.63
CA MET A 131 11.74 -11.59 -1.47
C MET A 131 12.12 -11.82 0.00
N ALA A 132 11.58 -11.02 0.92
CA ALA A 132 11.83 -11.16 2.36
C ALA A 132 11.37 -12.54 2.87
N ARG A 133 10.18 -12.98 2.47
CA ARG A 133 9.64 -14.32 2.81
C ARG A 133 10.52 -15.42 2.25
N ALA A 134 10.94 -15.27 0.99
CA ALA A 134 11.82 -16.21 0.30
C ALA A 134 13.16 -16.40 1.04
N GLY A 135 13.71 -15.33 1.60
CA GLY A 135 14.96 -15.35 2.37
C GLY A 135 14.78 -15.56 3.88
N GLY A 136 13.59 -15.96 4.35
CA GLY A 136 13.31 -16.15 5.77
C GLY A 136 13.46 -14.87 6.61
N GLY A 137 13.37 -13.70 5.97
CA GLY A 137 13.56 -12.41 6.62
C GLY A 137 12.38 -11.99 7.49
N ASN A 138 12.64 -11.11 8.44
CA ASN A 138 11.60 -10.53 9.30
C ASN A 138 10.69 -9.61 8.48
N THR A 139 9.53 -10.12 8.08
CA THR A 139 8.57 -9.39 7.23
C THR A 139 8.04 -8.11 7.88
N LEU A 140 8.00 -8.02 9.22
CA LEU A 140 7.54 -6.80 9.92
C LEU A 140 8.55 -5.66 9.74
N ILE A 141 9.85 -5.96 9.87
CA ILE A 141 10.93 -4.98 9.66
C ILE A 141 10.92 -4.51 8.19
N ILE A 142 10.82 -5.46 7.27
CA ILE A 142 10.81 -5.14 5.83
C ILE A 142 9.55 -4.34 5.45
N ALA A 143 8.38 -4.69 6.00
CA ALA A 143 7.15 -3.91 5.80
C ALA A 143 7.32 -2.48 6.34
N GLY A 144 7.93 -2.34 7.52
CA GLY A 144 8.27 -1.03 8.10
C GLY A 144 9.17 -0.21 7.17
N ALA A 145 10.20 -0.83 6.61
CA ALA A 145 11.14 -0.20 5.66
C ALA A 145 10.42 0.27 4.40
N ILE A 146 9.59 -0.59 3.82
CA ILE A 146 8.78 -0.28 2.62
C ILE A 146 7.82 0.89 2.90
N LEU A 147 7.09 0.83 4.02
CA LEU A 147 6.14 1.87 4.42
C LEU A 147 6.85 3.21 4.62
N SER A 148 7.95 3.20 5.37
CA SER A 148 8.73 4.42 5.66
C SER A 148 9.26 5.06 4.36
N GLY A 149 9.77 4.25 3.44
CA GLY A 149 10.23 4.71 2.13
C GLY A 149 9.07 5.25 1.27
N ALA A 150 7.96 4.51 1.24
CA ALA A 150 6.80 4.87 0.43
C ALA A 150 6.19 6.23 0.83
N TYR A 151 6.20 6.57 2.12
CA TYR A 151 5.67 7.85 2.59
C TYR A 151 6.52 9.05 2.16
N LEU A 152 7.79 8.86 1.83
CA LEU A 152 8.66 9.97 1.38
C LEU A 152 8.12 10.60 0.08
N GLY A 153 7.76 9.77 -0.90
CA GLY A 153 7.23 10.27 -2.17
C GLY A 153 5.82 10.84 -2.03
N ASP A 154 4.99 10.22 -1.21
CA ASP A 154 3.63 10.73 -0.94
C ASP A 154 3.68 12.14 -0.32
N ARG A 155 4.72 12.44 0.45
CA ARG A 155 4.92 13.75 1.09
C ARG A 155 5.61 14.75 0.16
N ALA A 156 6.65 14.33 -0.59
CA ALA A 156 7.62 15.25 -1.19
C ALA A 156 7.72 15.14 -2.73
N SER A 157 6.86 14.38 -3.38
CA SER A 157 6.84 14.29 -4.84
C SER A 157 5.91 15.35 -5.45
N PRO A 158 6.29 15.98 -6.57
CA PRO A 158 5.39 16.87 -7.31
C PRO A 158 4.19 16.13 -7.92
N MET A 159 4.25 14.81 -8.05
CA MET A 159 3.14 13.97 -8.51
C MET A 159 2.14 13.64 -7.38
N SER A 160 2.49 13.94 -6.13
CA SER A 160 1.68 13.58 -4.97
C SER A 160 0.38 14.41 -4.91
N SER A 161 -0.75 13.72 -4.83
CA SER A 161 -2.06 14.36 -4.63
C SER A 161 -2.14 15.05 -3.25
N SER A 162 -1.51 14.48 -2.22
CA SER A 162 -1.48 15.08 -0.88
C SER A 162 -0.64 16.37 -0.86
N ALA A 163 0.52 16.40 -1.53
CA ALA A 163 1.35 17.60 -1.65
C ALA A 163 0.61 18.72 -2.43
N ASN A 164 -0.05 18.34 -3.53
CA ASN A 164 -0.86 19.27 -4.33
C ASN A 164 -2.05 19.82 -3.53
N LEU A 165 -2.73 18.97 -2.75
CA LEU A 165 -3.85 19.37 -1.89
C LEU A 165 -3.39 20.39 -0.85
N VAL A 166 -2.27 20.15 -0.18
CA VAL A 166 -1.70 21.08 0.81
C VAL A 166 -1.41 22.43 0.14
N ALA A 167 -0.75 22.45 -1.02
CA ALA A 167 -0.45 23.67 -1.76
C ALA A 167 -1.72 24.47 -2.11
N SER A 168 -2.76 23.75 -2.56
CA SER A 168 -4.06 24.34 -2.92
C SER A 168 -4.77 24.95 -1.70
N ILE A 169 -4.87 24.22 -0.59
CA ILE A 169 -5.56 24.69 0.63
C ILE A 169 -4.84 25.88 1.26
N THR A 170 -3.51 25.88 1.22
CA THR A 170 -2.70 26.95 1.84
C THR A 170 -2.42 28.12 0.89
N ASN A 171 -2.88 28.04 -0.36
CA ASN A 171 -2.60 29.02 -1.43
C ASN A 171 -1.10 29.31 -1.56
N THR A 172 -0.28 28.24 -1.57
CA THR A 172 1.18 28.34 -1.66
C THR A 172 1.68 27.62 -2.92
N ASN A 173 2.90 27.95 -3.35
CA ASN A 173 3.54 27.30 -4.48
C ASN A 173 3.91 25.85 -4.13
N LEU A 174 3.52 24.89 -4.97
CA LEU A 174 3.78 23.47 -4.79
C LEU A 174 5.28 23.17 -4.62
N TYR A 175 6.12 23.76 -5.47
CA TYR A 175 7.57 23.47 -5.45
C TYR A 175 8.26 24.04 -4.20
N ASP A 176 7.81 25.20 -3.71
CA ASP A 176 8.29 25.77 -2.45
C ASP A 176 7.90 24.88 -1.27
N ASN A 177 6.68 24.35 -1.27
CA ASN A 177 6.22 23.41 -0.25
C ASN A 177 7.04 22.13 -0.28
N ILE A 178 7.27 21.55 -1.48
CA ILE A 178 8.09 20.33 -1.64
C ILE A 178 9.51 20.58 -1.10
N LYS A 179 10.11 21.71 -1.43
CA LYS A 179 11.45 22.08 -0.93
C LYS A 179 11.48 22.15 0.61
N ARG A 180 10.45 22.75 1.22
CA ARG A 180 10.31 22.82 2.69
C ARG A 180 10.07 21.43 3.29
N MET A 181 9.17 20.62 2.68
CA MET A 181 8.85 19.27 3.10
C MET A 181 10.08 18.36 3.04
N THR A 182 10.86 18.44 1.95
CA THR A 182 12.12 17.69 1.78
C THR A 182 13.11 18.08 2.88
N LYS A 183 13.26 19.39 3.14
CA LYS A 183 14.18 19.88 4.18
C LYS A 183 13.79 19.37 5.58
N THR A 184 12.49 19.38 5.90
CA THR A 184 12.00 18.86 7.20
C THR A 184 12.03 17.35 7.29
N SER A 185 11.98 16.65 6.15
CA SER A 185 12.06 15.17 6.08
C SER A 185 13.49 14.64 6.12
N LEU A 186 14.50 15.51 5.90
CA LEU A 186 15.91 15.07 5.79
C LEU A 186 16.39 14.35 7.06
N MET A 187 16.10 14.92 8.23
CA MET A 187 16.51 14.33 9.50
C MET A 187 15.82 12.96 9.74
N PRO A 188 14.48 12.84 9.67
CA PRO A 188 13.82 11.54 9.72
C PRO A 188 14.32 10.55 8.66
N LEU A 189 14.62 11.01 7.45
CA LEU A 189 15.15 10.17 6.36
C LEU A 189 16.50 9.56 6.76
N ILE A 190 17.43 10.38 7.25
CA ILE A 190 18.78 9.95 7.67
C ILE A 190 18.66 8.96 8.85
N LEU A 191 17.80 9.28 9.83
CA LEU A 191 17.56 8.40 10.99
C LEU A 191 16.97 7.05 10.56
N SER A 192 15.99 7.05 9.65
CA SER A 192 15.38 5.83 9.11
C SER A 192 16.41 5.01 8.33
N LEU A 193 17.20 5.68 7.49
CA LEU A 193 18.27 5.02 6.70
C LEU A 193 19.28 4.35 7.62
N GLY A 194 19.74 5.06 8.67
CA GLY A 194 20.65 4.51 9.70
C GLY A 194 20.02 3.33 10.44
N LEU A 195 18.76 3.48 10.85
CA LEU A 195 18.02 2.41 11.56
C LEU A 195 17.90 1.16 10.69
N TYR A 196 17.45 1.30 9.43
CA TYR A 196 17.29 0.13 8.54
C TYR A 196 18.64 -0.45 8.11
N LEU A 197 19.71 0.34 8.07
CA LEU A 197 21.05 -0.16 7.84
C LEU A 197 21.48 -1.06 9.03
N ILE A 198 21.30 -0.57 10.27
CA ILE A 198 21.59 -1.33 11.49
C ILE A 198 20.75 -2.64 11.51
N LEU A 199 19.43 -2.52 11.30
CA LEU A 199 18.53 -3.68 11.29
C LEU A 199 18.92 -4.69 10.20
N SER A 200 19.36 -4.22 9.03
CA SER A 200 19.84 -5.08 7.93
C SER A 200 21.04 -5.91 8.37
N LEU A 201 22.00 -5.29 9.06
CA LEU A 201 23.22 -5.97 9.49
C LEU A 201 22.97 -7.01 10.60
N PHE A 202 22.03 -6.69 11.53
CA PHE A 202 21.70 -7.60 12.64
C PHE A 202 20.71 -8.70 12.25
N MET A 203 19.90 -8.50 11.22
CA MET A 203 18.84 -9.43 10.81
C MET A 203 18.85 -9.61 9.28
N PRO A 204 19.96 -10.15 8.73
CA PRO A 204 20.06 -10.36 7.28
C PRO A 204 19.03 -11.40 6.81
N VAL A 205 18.57 -11.27 5.60
CA VAL A 205 17.86 -12.34 4.90
C VAL A 205 18.86 -13.41 4.50
N ASN A 206 18.42 -14.66 4.34
CA ASN A 206 19.32 -15.75 3.99
C ASN A 206 18.72 -16.62 2.89
N TYR A 207 19.29 -16.54 1.71
CA TYR A 207 18.85 -17.30 0.54
C TYR A 207 19.68 -18.59 0.32
N SER A 208 20.76 -18.79 1.11
CA SER A 208 21.75 -19.86 0.86
C SER A 208 21.20 -21.27 1.10
N ASN A 209 20.17 -21.42 1.92
CA ASN A 209 19.58 -22.74 2.23
C ASN A 209 18.27 -23.00 1.48
N SER A 210 17.91 -22.15 0.51
CA SER A 210 16.64 -22.26 -0.17
C SER A 210 16.82 -22.56 -1.65
N ASP A 211 16.17 -23.60 -2.13
CA ASP A 211 16.07 -23.92 -3.55
C ASP A 211 15.06 -23.01 -4.27
N ILE A 212 14.86 -21.80 -3.73
CA ILE A 212 13.83 -20.86 -4.20
C ILE A 212 14.04 -20.48 -5.66
N LEU A 213 15.31 -20.29 -6.07
CA LEU A 213 15.60 -19.93 -7.45
C LEU A 213 15.19 -21.06 -8.43
N SER A 214 15.50 -22.32 -8.06
CA SER A 214 15.09 -23.49 -8.87
C SER A 214 13.57 -23.65 -8.86
N GLN A 215 12.94 -23.55 -7.68
CA GLN A 215 11.48 -23.64 -7.54
C GLN A 215 10.75 -22.56 -8.36
N LEU A 216 11.31 -21.33 -8.41
CA LEU A 216 10.75 -20.23 -9.21
C LEU A 216 10.79 -20.57 -10.70
N THR A 217 11.93 -21.10 -11.20
CA THR A 217 12.08 -21.45 -12.62
C THR A 217 11.30 -22.71 -13.01
N GLU A 218 11.03 -23.61 -12.06
CA GLU A 218 10.15 -24.77 -12.27
C GLU A 218 8.67 -24.39 -12.32
N THR A 219 8.28 -23.38 -11.51
CA THR A 219 6.86 -22.99 -11.39
C THR A 219 6.46 -21.94 -12.42
N PHE A 220 7.37 -21.04 -12.78
CA PHE A 220 7.09 -19.90 -13.66
C PHE A 220 8.10 -19.83 -14.81
N ASN A 221 7.63 -19.40 -15.96
CA ASN A 221 8.50 -19.07 -17.10
C ASN A 221 9.17 -17.70 -16.81
N ILE A 222 10.34 -17.76 -16.13
CA ILE A 222 11.11 -16.57 -15.74
C ILE A 222 11.86 -16.03 -16.96
N ASN A 223 11.52 -14.83 -17.38
CA ASN A 223 12.24 -14.14 -18.46
C ASN A 223 12.17 -12.63 -18.26
N ILE A 224 13.01 -11.88 -18.98
CA ILE A 224 13.10 -10.43 -18.85
C ILE A 224 11.81 -9.72 -19.32
N ILE A 225 11.04 -10.35 -20.22
CA ILE A 225 9.77 -9.81 -20.72
C ILE A 225 8.73 -9.76 -19.59
N ALA A 226 8.80 -10.69 -18.63
CA ALA A 226 7.91 -10.70 -17.47
C ALA A 226 8.10 -9.47 -16.55
N LEU A 227 9.22 -8.74 -16.67
CA LEU A 227 9.44 -7.48 -15.94
C LEU A 227 8.73 -6.28 -16.60
N LEU A 228 8.26 -6.42 -17.86
CA LEU A 228 7.61 -5.32 -18.60
C LEU A 228 6.48 -4.62 -17.82
N PRO A 229 5.55 -5.33 -17.17
CA PRO A 229 4.49 -4.64 -16.43
C PRO A 229 5.03 -3.72 -15.33
N ALA A 230 6.10 -4.12 -14.62
CA ALA A 230 6.73 -3.28 -13.60
C ALA A 230 7.47 -2.09 -14.22
N LEU A 231 8.21 -2.33 -15.30
CA LEU A 231 8.93 -1.28 -16.04
C LEU A 231 7.98 -0.23 -16.61
N ILE A 232 6.82 -0.63 -17.11
CA ILE A 232 5.80 0.29 -17.65
C ILE A 232 5.39 1.32 -16.58
N ILE A 233 5.15 0.91 -15.33
CA ILE A 233 4.77 1.84 -14.26
C ILE A 233 5.88 2.88 -14.05
N ILE A 234 7.14 2.42 -14.00
CA ILE A 234 8.29 3.30 -13.79
C ILE A 234 8.43 4.28 -14.97
N VAL A 235 8.37 3.77 -16.20
CA VAL A 235 8.51 4.58 -17.43
C VAL A 235 7.39 5.63 -17.51
N LEU A 236 6.13 5.22 -17.32
CA LEU A 236 4.98 6.13 -17.38
C LEU A 236 5.05 7.20 -16.28
N SER A 237 5.63 6.88 -15.12
CA SER A 237 5.84 7.85 -14.02
C SER A 237 6.84 8.95 -14.44
N PHE A 238 7.89 8.62 -15.18
CA PHE A 238 8.82 9.64 -15.73
C PHE A 238 8.09 10.61 -16.66
N PHE A 239 7.07 10.13 -17.39
CA PHE A 239 6.22 10.97 -18.26
C PHE A 239 5.08 11.66 -17.50
N LYS A 240 5.06 11.55 -16.17
CA LYS A 240 4.06 12.18 -15.27
C LYS A 240 2.63 11.73 -15.56
N ILE A 241 2.45 10.51 -16.07
CA ILE A 241 1.14 9.90 -16.31
C ILE A 241 0.53 9.48 -14.96
N GLU A 242 -0.76 9.74 -14.79
CA GLU A 242 -1.48 9.41 -13.56
C GLU A 242 -1.30 7.93 -13.18
N VAL A 243 -1.00 7.67 -11.90
CA VAL A 243 -0.69 6.33 -11.38
C VAL A 243 -1.80 5.31 -11.71
N LYS A 244 -3.07 5.72 -11.65
CA LYS A 244 -4.21 4.83 -11.96
C LYS A 244 -4.16 4.34 -13.41
N ILE A 245 -3.81 5.24 -14.34
CA ILE A 245 -3.65 4.91 -15.78
C ILE A 245 -2.46 3.97 -15.97
N SER A 246 -1.32 4.28 -15.33
CA SER A 246 -0.11 3.46 -15.38
C SER A 246 -0.36 2.04 -14.85
N MET A 247 -1.10 1.93 -13.74
CA MET A 247 -1.49 0.64 -13.17
C MET A 247 -2.41 -0.13 -14.14
N PHE A 248 -3.38 0.53 -14.75
CA PHE A 248 -4.31 -0.10 -15.70
C PHE A 248 -3.56 -0.65 -16.93
N ILE A 249 -2.64 0.15 -17.50
CA ILE A 249 -1.80 -0.29 -18.63
C ILE A 249 -0.92 -1.47 -18.23
N SER A 250 -0.29 -1.39 -17.05
CA SER A 250 0.54 -2.47 -16.51
C SER A 250 -0.26 -3.78 -16.33
N MET A 251 -1.49 -3.68 -15.80
CA MET A 251 -2.39 -4.84 -15.64
C MET A 251 -2.73 -5.48 -16.98
N THR A 252 -3.02 -4.66 -18.00
CA THR A 252 -3.34 -5.14 -19.35
C THR A 252 -2.14 -5.91 -19.93
N VAL A 253 -0.93 -5.35 -19.80
CA VAL A 253 0.29 -6.00 -20.27
C VAL A 253 0.58 -7.29 -19.47
N ALA A 254 0.36 -7.27 -18.15
CA ALA A 254 0.51 -8.47 -17.32
C ALA A 254 -0.47 -9.58 -17.74
N ALA A 255 -1.72 -9.23 -18.06
CA ALA A 255 -2.72 -10.20 -18.56
C ALA A 255 -2.27 -10.82 -19.88
N ILE A 256 -1.74 -10.02 -20.81
CA ILE A 256 -1.21 -10.49 -22.11
C ILE A 256 -0.02 -11.44 -21.88
N ILE A 257 0.93 -11.06 -21.00
CA ILE A 257 2.09 -11.89 -20.64
C ILE A 257 1.65 -13.21 -20.00
N SER A 258 0.64 -13.17 -19.11
CA SER A 258 0.08 -14.38 -18.50
C SER A 258 -0.42 -15.36 -19.56
N PHE A 259 -1.14 -14.85 -20.55
CA PHE A 259 -1.71 -15.66 -21.64
C PHE A 259 -0.61 -16.25 -22.54
N ILE A 260 0.37 -15.43 -22.96
CA ILE A 260 1.39 -15.82 -23.95
C ILE A 260 2.51 -16.68 -23.32
N PHE A 261 3.04 -16.27 -22.18
CA PHE A 261 4.26 -16.86 -21.59
C PHE A 261 4.00 -17.82 -20.44
N GLN A 262 2.91 -17.64 -19.68
CA GLN A 262 2.56 -18.55 -18.58
C GLN A 262 1.46 -19.53 -18.98
N HIS A 263 0.96 -19.45 -20.23
CA HIS A 263 -0.09 -20.33 -20.79
C HIS A 263 -1.39 -20.32 -19.97
N ALA A 264 -1.65 -19.21 -19.22
CA ALA A 264 -2.85 -19.07 -18.41
C ALA A 264 -4.07 -18.81 -19.32
N THR A 265 -5.18 -19.48 -19.03
CA THR A 265 -6.44 -19.24 -19.75
C THR A 265 -7.06 -17.90 -19.37
N CYS A 266 -7.88 -17.33 -20.24
CA CYS A 266 -8.62 -16.09 -19.96
C CYS A 266 -9.47 -16.21 -18.67
N SER A 267 -10.05 -17.38 -18.44
CA SER A 267 -10.84 -17.66 -17.23
C SER A 267 -9.97 -17.57 -15.96
N GLU A 268 -8.79 -18.15 -16.00
CA GLU A 268 -7.83 -18.10 -14.87
C GLU A 268 -7.37 -16.67 -14.59
N ILE A 269 -7.06 -15.89 -15.64
CA ILE A 269 -6.63 -14.50 -15.52
C ILE A 269 -7.73 -13.66 -14.82
N ILE A 270 -8.99 -13.81 -15.26
CA ILE A 270 -10.14 -13.10 -14.68
C ILE A 270 -10.39 -13.55 -13.23
N LYS A 271 -10.38 -14.85 -12.98
CA LYS A 271 -10.55 -15.39 -11.61
C LYS A 271 -9.45 -14.87 -10.68
N THR A 272 -8.21 -14.88 -11.14
CA THR A 272 -7.04 -14.38 -10.39
C THR A 272 -7.18 -12.88 -10.09
N ALA A 273 -7.59 -12.07 -11.06
CA ALA A 273 -7.81 -10.63 -10.86
C ALA A 273 -8.88 -10.38 -9.78
N ILE A 274 -9.94 -11.20 -9.73
CA ILE A 274 -11.06 -11.02 -8.80
C ILE A 274 -10.72 -11.61 -7.41
N PHE A 275 -10.34 -12.91 -7.37
CA PHE A 275 -10.19 -13.67 -6.12
C PHE A 275 -8.77 -13.65 -5.55
N GLY A 276 -7.77 -13.27 -6.37
CA GLY A 276 -6.35 -13.29 -5.99
C GLY A 276 -5.63 -14.51 -6.56
N PHE A 277 -4.30 -14.41 -6.56
CA PHE A 277 -3.42 -15.48 -7.03
C PHE A 277 -3.09 -16.44 -5.89
N GLN A 278 -3.13 -17.73 -6.17
CA GLN A 278 -2.78 -18.78 -5.23
C GLN A 278 -2.28 -19.99 -6.01
N LEU A 279 -1.11 -20.48 -5.66
CA LEU A 279 -0.56 -21.72 -6.19
C LEU A 279 -1.26 -22.93 -5.55
N PRO A 280 -1.18 -24.13 -6.15
CA PRO A 280 -1.63 -25.37 -5.49
C PRO A 280 -0.93 -25.57 -4.14
N ILE A 281 -1.63 -26.19 -3.19
CA ILE A 281 -1.16 -26.35 -1.79
C ILE A 281 0.14 -27.17 -1.72
N ASP A 282 0.33 -28.09 -2.64
CA ASP A 282 1.51 -28.96 -2.76
C ASP A 282 2.75 -28.23 -3.34
N ASN A 283 2.57 -27.04 -3.90
CA ASN A 283 3.69 -26.26 -4.45
C ASN A 283 4.51 -25.64 -3.30
N PRO A 284 5.85 -25.81 -3.29
CA PRO A 284 6.70 -25.22 -2.23
C PRO A 284 6.57 -23.69 -2.07
N LEU A 285 6.23 -22.98 -3.14
CA LEU A 285 6.07 -21.52 -3.14
C LEU A 285 4.68 -21.06 -2.66
N TYR A 286 3.77 -21.97 -2.31
CA TYR A 286 2.38 -21.67 -1.92
C TYR A 286 2.29 -20.61 -0.80
N SER A 287 3.15 -20.74 0.23
CA SER A 287 3.15 -19.80 1.37
C SER A 287 3.79 -18.45 1.05
N ILE A 288 4.65 -18.42 0.03
CA ILE A 288 5.50 -17.26 -0.33
C ILE A 288 4.78 -16.40 -1.39
N ILE A 289 4.29 -17.02 -2.46
CA ILE A 289 3.67 -16.34 -3.62
C ILE A 289 2.16 -16.57 -3.60
N LYS A 290 1.47 -15.66 -2.92
CA LYS A 290 0.00 -15.65 -2.87
C LYS A 290 -0.50 -14.24 -2.51
N GLY A 291 -1.65 -13.87 -3.00
CA GLY A 291 -2.32 -12.63 -2.61
C GLY A 291 -2.92 -11.86 -3.78
N GLY A 292 -3.24 -10.62 -3.49
CA GLY A 292 -3.96 -9.76 -4.42
C GLY A 292 -5.42 -10.14 -4.56
N GLY A 293 -6.01 -9.71 -5.67
CA GLY A 293 -7.43 -9.90 -5.98
C GLY A 293 -8.30 -8.76 -5.46
N ILE A 294 -9.26 -8.37 -6.26
CA ILE A 294 -10.19 -7.28 -5.94
C ILE A 294 -10.92 -7.55 -4.61
N ILE A 295 -11.34 -8.80 -4.40
CA ILE A 295 -12.11 -9.20 -3.19
C ILE A 295 -11.27 -9.03 -1.92
N SER A 296 -9.96 -9.33 -1.95
CA SER A 296 -9.09 -9.15 -0.78
C SER A 296 -9.01 -7.69 -0.32
N MET A 297 -9.22 -6.75 -1.25
CA MET A 297 -9.18 -5.31 -0.95
C MET A 297 -10.51 -4.78 -0.40
N ILE A 298 -11.61 -5.55 -0.50
CA ILE A 298 -12.94 -5.13 0.02
C ILE A 298 -12.86 -4.88 1.53
N LYS A 299 -12.21 -5.75 2.27
CA LYS A 299 -12.02 -5.57 3.73
C LYS A 299 -11.27 -4.28 4.04
N LEU A 300 -10.19 -4.02 3.31
CA LEU A 300 -9.40 -2.77 3.46
C LEU A 300 -10.24 -1.54 3.04
N ALA A 301 -11.09 -1.70 2.03
CA ALA A 301 -12.02 -0.67 1.58
C ALA A 301 -13.00 -0.29 2.70
N PHE A 302 -13.54 -1.26 3.41
CA PHE A 302 -14.41 -1.03 4.58
C PHE A 302 -13.67 -0.33 5.72
N ILE A 303 -12.46 -0.68 5.98
CA ILE A 303 -11.59 0.04 6.94
C ILE A 303 -11.44 1.51 6.57
N UNK A 304 -11.18 1.69 5.45
CA UNK A 304 -11.08 3.02 4.99
C UNK A 304 -12.35 3.74 5.07
N UNK A 305 -13.31 3.11 4.88
CA UNK A 305 -14.54 3.67 4.97
C UNK A 305 -14.86 4.03 6.36
N UNK A 306 -14.58 3.45 7.16
CA UNK A 306 -14.83 3.68 8.46
C UNK A 306 -13.98 4.70 9.10
N UNK A 307 -12.98 4.95 8.56
CA UNK A 307 -12.15 5.96 8.94
C UNK A 307 -12.58 7.29 8.49
N LEU A 308 -12.86 7.39 7.32
CA LEU A 308 -13.29 8.68 6.71
C LEU A 308 -14.65 9.15 7.23
N TYR A 309 -15.54 8.23 7.48
CA TYR A 309 -16.83 8.57 8.13
C TYR A 309 -16.61 9.25 9.50
N SER A 310 -15.70 8.72 10.29
CA SER A 310 -15.38 9.28 11.62
C SER A 310 -14.77 10.69 11.48
N ILE A 311 -13.89 10.87 10.51
CA ILE A 311 -13.24 12.17 10.23
C ILE A 311 -14.26 13.18 9.71
N SER A 312 -15.16 12.77 8.82
CA SER A 312 -16.22 13.65 8.30
C SER A 312 -17.13 14.20 9.41
N LEU A 313 -17.56 13.33 10.31
CA LEU A 313 -18.35 13.74 11.49
C LEU A 313 -17.58 14.75 12.35
N PHE A 314 -16.27 14.49 12.55
CA PHE A 314 -15.40 15.38 13.34
C PHE A 314 -15.20 16.74 12.67
N SER A 315 -14.96 16.78 11.34
CA SER A 315 -14.69 18.02 10.58
C SER A 315 -15.94 18.91 10.51
N THR A 316 -17.10 18.32 10.27
CA THR A 316 -18.38 19.05 10.25
C THR A 316 -18.69 19.67 11.60
N TYR A 317 -18.36 18.92 12.66
CA TYR A 317 -18.49 19.41 14.03
C TYR A 317 -17.65 20.68 14.27
N ARG A 318 -16.43 20.74 13.78
CA ARG A 318 -15.53 21.90 13.91
C ARG A 318 -16.12 23.16 13.25
N ASN A 319 -16.81 22.98 12.14
CA ASN A 319 -17.46 24.09 11.42
C ASN A 319 -18.68 24.62 12.18
N ILE A 320 -19.50 23.75 12.75
CA ILE A 320 -20.68 24.13 13.57
C ILE A 320 -20.28 24.89 14.85
N SER A 321 -19.14 24.51 15.46
CA SER A 321 -18.66 25.14 16.70
C SER A 321 -18.01 26.52 16.48
N ARG A 322 -17.79 26.93 15.23
CA ARG A 322 -17.19 28.23 14.85
C ARG A 322 -18.20 29.25 14.32
N GLY A 323 -19.43 28.85 14.00
CA GLY A 323 -20.56 29.70 13.65
C GLY A 323 -21.47 29.96 14.83
#